data_77fd88da4893f1b7dfc1e8cbae418b16
#
_entry.id   77fd88da4893f1b7dfc1e8cbae418b16
#
_cell.length_a   1.000
_cell.length_b   1.000
_cell.length_c   1.000
_cell.angle_alpha   90.00
_cell.angle_beta   90.00
_cell.angle_gamma   90.00
#
_symmetry.space_group_name_H-M   'P 1'
#
loop_
_entity.id
_entity.type
_entity.pdbx_description
1 polymer ?
#
loop_
_entity_poly.entity_id
_entity_poly.type
_entity_poly.pdbx_seq_one_letter_code
_entity_poly.pdbx_strand_id
1 'polypeptide(L)'
;MSKNSDDRRLELLQGTLDMLILRTLQWGPQHGHGIGQAIRAQSDDLLKVETGSLYPGLHRLEKRGWLKAEWGVSEANQRAKYYRLTAAGKAQLSRERDRWSQLVDAIGRVMNPAPTGKG
;
A
#
# COMPACT_ATOMS: atom_id res chain seq x y z
N MET A 1 -23.75 11.05 -15.12
CA MET A 1 -23.51 11.20 -14.32
C MET A 1 -22.60 10.67 -13.74
N SER A 2 -22.16 11.14 -13.31
CA SER A 2 -21.08 10.58 -12.70
C SER A 2 -21.48 9.74 -11.57
N LYS A 3 -21.38 8.53 -11.75
CA LYS A 3 -21.69 7.63 -10.69
C LYS A 3 -20.70 7.75 -9.56
N ASN A 4 -19.58 8.39 -9.79
CA ASN A 4 -18.55 8.49 -8.76
C ASN A 4 -18.59 9.79 -8.00
N SER A 5 -19.63 10.58 -8.19
CA SER A 5 -19.68 11.86 -7.53
C SER A 5 -19.61 11.75 -6.02
N ASP A 6 -20.06 10.62 -5.48
CA ASP A 6 -20.04 10.42 -4.04
C ASP A 6 -18.83 9.63 -3.55
N ASP A 7 -18.02 9.15 -4.45
CA ASP A 7 -16.85 8.37 -4.06
C ASP A 7 -15.65 9.30 -3.95
N ARG A 8 -15.28 9.62 -2.74
CA ARG A 8 -14.17 10.54 -2.48
C ARG A 8 -12.86 9.82 -2.26
N ARG A 9 -12.86 8.51 -2.43
CA ARG A 9 -11.64 7.75 -2.23
C ARG A 9 -10.70 7.98 -3.38
N LEU A 10 -9.40 7.94 -3.06
CA LEU A 10 -8.35 8.17 -4.02
C LEU A 10 -7.87 6.85 -4.59
N GLU A 11 -7.73 6.80 -5.91
CA GLU A 11 -7.20 5.62 -6.57
C GLU A 11 -5.69 5.58 -6.40
N LEU A 12 -5.19 4.36 -6.30
CA LEU A 12 -3.77 4.15 -6.07
C LEU A 12 -3.09 3.66 -7.32
N LEU A 13 -1.96 4.29 -7.64
CA LEU A 13 -1.07 3.76 -8.66
C LEU A 13 -0.45 2.47 -8.17
N GLN A 14 -0.06 1.61 -9.11
CA GLN A 14 0.47 0.30 -8.75
C GLN A 14 1.63 0.37 -7.76
N GLY A 15 2.59 1.24 -8.01
CA GLY A 15 3.75 1.35 -7.13
C GLY A 15 3.37 1.81 -5.74
N THR A 16 2.42 2.72 -5.64
CA THR A 16 1.95 3.21 -4.34
C THR A 16 1.25 2.10 -3.57
N LEU A 17 0.38 1.35 -4.24
CA LEU A 17 -0.29 0.23 -3.58
C LEU A 17 0.73 -0.80 -3.09
N ASP A 18 1.71 -1.13 -3.92
CA ASP A 18 2.73 -2.10 -3.54
C ASP A 18 3.46 -1.67 -2.28
N MET A 19 3.81 -0.39 -2.18
CA MET A 19 4.46 0.15 -0.99
C MET A 19 3.57 -0.01 0.25
N LEU A 20 2.29 0.26 0.11
CA LEU A 20 1.36 0.17 1.23
C LEU A 20 1.15 -1.28 1.67
N ILE A 21 1.15 -2.21 0.73
CA ILE A 21 1.10 -3.63 1.08
C ILE A 21 2.31 -4.00 1.95
N LEU A 22 3.50 -3.62 1.50
CA LEU A 22 4.71 -3.91 2.27
C LEU A 22 4.63 -3.29 3.67
N ARG A 23 4.16 -2.06 3.75
CA ARG A 23 4.06 -1.36 5.03
C ARG A 23 3.10 -2.06 5.98
N THR A 24 1.95 -2.49 5.47
CA THR A 24 0.96 -3.17 6.29
C THR A 24 1.53 -4.45 6.90
N LEU A 25 2.34 -5.16 6.14
CA LEU A 25 2.90 -6.43 6.60
C LEU A 25 4.08 -6.25 7.54
N GLN A 26 4.52 -5.02 7.77
CA GLN A 26 5.54 -4.74 8.76
C GLN A 26 5.09 -5.13 10.18
N TRP A 27 3.79 -5.13 10.40
CA TRP A 27 3.21 -5.44 11.71
C TRP A 27 3.03 -6.93 11.94
N GLY A 28 3.21 -7.74 10.91
CA GLY A 28 3.07 -9.18 11.01
C GLY A 28 2.33 -9.76 9.81
N PRO A 29 2.24 -11.08 9.74
CA PRO A 29 1.54 -11.72 8.63
C PRO A 29 0.07 -11.35 8.57
N GLN A 30 -0.46 -11.28 7.34
CA GLN A 30 -1.86 -10.99 7.14
C GLN A 30 -2.32 -11.56 5.80
N HIS A 31 -3.58 -11.93 5.70
CA HIS A 31 -4.17 -12.38 4.44
C HIS A 31 -4.62 -11.16 3.61
N GLY A 32 -4.91 -11.40 2.33
CA GLY A 32 -5.20 -10.30 1.42
C GLY A 32 -6.34 -9.41 1.86
N HIS A 33 -7.45 -10.02 2.32
CA HIS A 33 -8.59 -9.22 2.77
C HIS A 33 -8.19 -8.31 3.93
N GLY A 34 -7.44 -8.84 4.88
CA GLY A 34 -6.99 -8.05 6.03
C GLY A 34 -6.02 -6.95 5.64
N ILE A 35 -5.17 -7.19 4.65
CA ILE A 35 -4.27 -6.16 4.14
C ILE A 35 -5.08 -4.99 3.57
N GLY A 36 -6.07 -5.31 2.73
CA GLY A 36 -6.93 -4.28 2.15
C GLY A 36 -7.69 -3.50 3.22
N GLN A 37 -8.23 -4.20 4.21
CA GLN A 37 -8.94 -3.54 5.30
C GLN A 37 -8.02 -2.62 6.08
N ALA A 38 -6.78 -3.05 6.34
CA ALA A 38 -5.83 -2.23 7.09
C ALA A 38 -5.50 -0.93 6.35
N ILE A 39 -5.28 -1.03 5.04
CA ILE A 39 -4.98 0.17 4.26
C ILE A 39 -6.16 1.14 4.29
N ARG A 40 -7.36 0.62 4.11
CA ARG A 40 -8.55 1.47 4.15
C ARG A 40 -8.73 2.11 5.52
N ALA A 41 -8.59 1.32 6.58
CA ALA A 41 -8.79 1.82 7.93
C ALA A 41 -7.76 2.89 8.30
N GLN A 42 -6.49 2.66 7.96
CA GLN A 42 -5.43 3.59 8.34
C GLN A 42 -5.47 4.88 7.54
N SER A 43 -6.16 4.88 6.41
CA SER A 43 -6.31 6.09 5.59
C SER A 43 -7.66 6.76 5.81
N ASP A 44 -8.39 6.38 6.85
CA ASP A 44 -9.76 6.87 7.08
C ASP A 44 -10.64 6.66 5.86
N ASP A 45 -10.45 5.51 5.22
CA ASP A 45 -11.20 5.08 4.04
C ASP A 45 -11.04 6.02 2.84
N LEU A 46 -9.95 6.80 2.83
CA LEU A 46 -9.68 7.67 1.69
C LEU A 46 -9.00 6.97 0.54
N LEU A 47 -8.17 5.97 0.83
CA LEU A 47 -7.47 5.26 -0.22
C LEU A 47 -8.32 4.10 -0.73
N LYS A 48 -8.49 4.06 -2.05
CA LYS A 48 -9.31 3.04 -2.67
C LYS A 48 -8.45 1.80 -2.92
N VAL A 49 -8.86 0.69 -2.32
CA VAL A 49 -8.15 -0.58 -2.48
C VAL A 49 -9.10 -1.57 -3.11
N GLU A 50 -8.85 -1.91 -4.35
CA GLU A 50 -9.71 -2.81 -5.12
C GLU A 50 -9.06 -4.18 -5.19
N THR A 51 -9.90 -5.24 -5.07
CA THR A 51 -9.40 -6.60 -5.17
C THR A 51 -8.70 -6.85 -6.51
N GLY A 52 -9.20 -6.22 -7.58
CA GLY A 52 -8.60 -6.35 -8.90
C GLY A 52 -7.17 -5.82 -8.98
N SER A 53 -6.77 -4.97 -8.05
CA SER A 53 -5.40 -4.46 -7.99
C SER A 53 -4.61 -5.10 -6.87
N LEU A 54 -5.27 -5.39 -5.76
CA LEU A 54 -4.63 -5.91 -4.56
C LEU A 54 -4.00 -7.29 -4.79
N TYR A 55 -4.78 -8.23 -5.31
CA TYR A 55 -4.28 -9.59 -5.44
C TYR A 55 -3.18 -9.73 -6.50
N PRO A 56 -3.28 -9.08 -7.66
CA PRO A 56 -2.13 -9.04 -8.56
C PRO A 56 -0.90 -8.40 -7.92
N GLY A 57 -1.10 -7.38 -7.06
CA GLY A 57 0.00 -6.76 -6.33
C GLY A 57 0.69 -7.74 -5.41
N LEU A 58 -0.09 -8.51 -4.64
CA LEU A 58 0.47 -9.52 -3.76
C LEU A 58 1.26 -10.56 -4.55
N HIS A 59 0.74 -10.95 -5.71
CA HIS A 59 1.42 -11.90 -6.58
C HIS A 59 2.76 -11.36 -7.08
N ARG A 60 2.79 -10.09 -7.51
CA ARG A 60 4.03 -9.48 -7.97
C ARG A 60 5.08 -9.44 -6.88
N LEU A 61 4.67 -9.04 -5.68
CA LEU A 61 5.61 -8.89 -4.57
C LEU A 61 6.13 -10.24 -4.10
N GLU A 62 5.27 -11.24 -4.11
CA GLU A 62 5.69 -12.59 -3.78
C GLU A 62 6.70 -13.09 -4.82
N LYS A 63 6.42 -12.86 -6.09
CA LYS A 63 7.28 -13.31 -7.18
C LYS A 63 8.64 -12.64 -7.11
N ARG A 64 8.71 -11.41 -6.62
CA ARG A 64 9.97 -10.70 -6.46
C ARG A 64 10.74 -11.13 -5.21
N GLY A 65 10.15 -12.00 -4.40
CA GLY A 65 10.81 -12.46 -3.20
C GLY A 65 10.70 -11.51 -2.03
N TRP A 66 9.85 -10.50 -2.12
CA TRP A 66 9.65 -9.55 -1.04
C TRP A 66 8.59 -10.01 -0.05
N LEU A 67 7.70 -10.89 -0.48
CA LEU A 67 6.71 -11.53 0.35
C LEU A 67 6.85 -13.02 0.27
N LYS A 68 6.49 -13.70 1.37
CA LYS A 68 6.37 -15.14 1.41
C LYS A 68 4.97 -15.46 1.88
N ALA A 69 4.35 -16.46 1.26
CA ALA A 69 2.97 -16.80 1.55
C ALA A 69 2.88 -18.18 2.18
N GLU A 70 1.94 -18.33 3.10
CA GLU A 70 1.65 -19.60 3.74
C GLU A 70 0.15 -19.70 3.94
N TRP A 71 -0.37 -20.93 3.82
CA TRP A 71 -1.77 -21.16 4.07
C TRP A 71 -2.02 -21.28 5.57
N GLY A 72 -3.12 -20.70 6.02
CA GLY A 72 -3.54 -20.76 7.40
C GLY A 72 -5.05 -20.67 7.50
N VAL A 73 -5.53 -20.49 8.73
CA VAL A 73 -6.96 -20.38 9.00
C VAL A 73 -7.23 -18.97 9.52
N SER A 74 -8.17 -18.29 8.87
CA SER A 74 -8.50 -16.92 9.24
C SER A 74 -9.39 -16.90 10.49
N GLU A 75 -9.65 -15.70 11.00
CA GLU A 75 -10.53 -15.48 12.14
C GLU A 75 -11.94 -15.97 11.84
N ALA A 76 -12.34 -15.96 10.58
CA ALA A 76 -13.64 -16.47 10.17
C ALA A 76 -13.63 -17.98 9.99
N ASN A 77 -12.59 -18.65 10.48
CA ASN A 77 -12.44 -20.09 10.39
C ASN A 77 -12.42 -20.59 8.94
N GLN A 78 -11.86 -19.78 8.06
CA GLN A 78 -11.73 -20.12 6.65
C GLN A 78 -10.28 -20.20 6.27
N ARG A 79 -9.99 -21.09 5.31
CA ARG A 79 -8.63 -21.23 4.81
C ARG A 79 -8.24 -19.96 4.07
N ALA A 80 -7.08 -19.41 4.40
CA ALA A 80 -6.61 -18.17 3.80
C ALA A 80 -5.11 -18.23 3.59
N LYS A 81 -4.67 -17.50 2.57
CA LYS A 81 -3.25 -17.39 2.25
C LYS A 81 -2.71 -16.18 2.98
N TYR A 82 -1.77 -16.41 3.89
CA TYR A 82 -1.15 -15.35 4.67
C TYR A 82 0.17 -14.94 4.05
N TYR A 83 0.41 -13.64 4.01
CA TYR A 83 1.64 -13.07 3.46
C TYR A 83 2.45 -12.44 4.57
N ARG A 84 3.76 -12.54 4.47
CA ARG A 84 4.66 -11.86 5.40
C ARG A 84 5.84 -11.31 4.66
N LEU A 85 6.46 -10.29 5.24
CA LEU A 85 7.67 -9.71 4.65
C LEU A 85 8.84 -10.68 4.81
N THR A 86 9.62 -10.78 3.74
CA THR A 86 10.93 -11.44 3.81
C THR A 86 11.96 -10.37 4.22
N ALA A 87 13.20 -10.79 4.49
CA ALA A 87 14.27 -9.84 4.74
C ALA A 87 14.44 -8.90 3.56
N ALA A 88 14.35 -9.41 2.33
CA ALA A 88 14.42 -8.58 1.14
C ALA A 88 13.25 -7.62 1.07
N GLY A 89 12.07 -8.06 1.52
CA GLY A 89 10.89 -7.20 1.56
C GLY A 89 11.04 -6.06 2.54
N LYS A 90 11.63 -6.32 3.69
CA LYS A 90 11.89 -5.26 4.67
C LYS A 90 12.85 -4.21 4.11
N ALA A 91 13.90 -4.67 3.42
CA ALA A 91 14.85 -3.74 2.80
C ALA A 91 14.16 -2.93 1.70
N GLN A 92 13.30 -3.58 0.93
CA GLN A 92 12.56 -2.89 -0.12
C GLN A 92 11.62 -1.85 0.46
N LEU A 93 10.94 -2.17 1.55
CA LEU A 93 10.06 -1.21 2.21
C LEU A 93 10.83 0.03 2.63
N SER A 94 12.01 -0.15 3.19
CA SER A 94 12.84 0.99 3.60
C SER A 94 13.17 1.89 2.41
N ARG A 95 13.56 1.29 1.29
CA ARG A 95 13.85 2.07 0.07
C ARG A 95 12.62 2.80 -0.46
N GLU A 96 11.48 2.13 -0.42
CA GLU A 96 10.23 2.73 -0.90
C GLU A 96 9.81 3.90 -0.03
N ARG A 97 9.99 3.78 1.28
CA ARG A 97 9.65 4.86 2.20
C ARG A 97 10.52 6.09 1.95
N ASP A 98 11.82 5.87 1.77
CA ASP A 98 12.74 6.98 1.51
C ASP A 98 12.38 7.68 0.21
N ARG A 99 12.12 6.89 -0.83
CA ARG A 99 11.76 7.43 -2.12
C ARG A 99 10.47 8.21 -2.07
N TRP A 100 9.48 7.67 -1.36
CA TRP A 100 8.19 8.33 -1.22
C TRP A 100 8.33 9.66 -0.47
N SER A 101 9.14 9.68 0.58
CA SER A 101 9.38 10.90 1.34
C SER A 101 10.01 11.98 0.45
N GLN A 102 10.99 11.60 -0.37
CA GLN A 102 11.60 12.54 -1.29
C GLN A 102 10.59 13.05 -2.32
N LEU A 103 9.74 12.15 -2.80
CA LEU A 103 8.73 12.53 -3.79
C LEU A 103 7.73 13.52 -3.21
N VAL A 104 7.27 13.26 -2.00
CA VAL A 104 6.33 14.16 -1.32
C VAL A 104 6.94 15.54 -1.16
N ASP A 105 8.20 15.59 -0.73
CA ASP A 105 8.89 16.87 -0.57
C ASP A 105 9.02 17.62 -1.90
N ALA A 106 9.42 16.89 -2.94
CA ALA A 106 9.61 17.50 -4.26
C ALA A 106 8.30 18.02 -4.83
N ILE A 107 7.24 17.22 -4.72
CA ILE A 107 5.93 17.62 -5.21
C ILE A 107 5.43 18.82 -4.42
N GLY A 108 5.66 18.79 -3.10
CA GLY A 108 5.24 19.92 -2.25
C GLY A 108 5.91 21.21 -2.66
N ARG A 109 7.19 21.17 -3.04
CA ARG A 109 7.87 22.37 -3.50
C ARG A 109 7.29 22.91 -4.80
N VAL A 110 6.85 22.02 -5.67
CA VAL A 110 6.22 22.45 -6.92
C VAL A 110 4.85 23.03 -6.67
N MET A 111 4.06 22.36 -5.83
CA MET A 111 2.68 22.77 -5.58
C MET A 111 2.61 23.99 -4.68
N ASN A 112 3.54 24.12 -3.76
CA ASN A 112 3.55 25.21 -2.80
C ASN A 112 4.95 25.83 -2.73
N PRO A 113 5.34 26.53 -3.79
CA PRO A 113 6.69 27.09 -3.81
C PRO A 113 6.90 28.11 -2.71
N ALA A 114 8.14 28.17 -2.23
CA ALA A 114 8.49 29.13 -1.21
C ALA A 114 8.24 30.55 -1.73
N PRO A 115 7.91 31.48 -0.83
CA PRO A 115 7.78 32.88 -1.25
C PRO A 115 9.06 33.34 -1.93
N THR A 116 8.90 33.99 -3.07
CA THR A 116 10.06 34.43 -3.83
C THR A 116 10.47 35.82 -3.46
N GLY A 117 9.68 36.44 -2.72
CA GLY A 117 10.04 37.75 -2.38
C GLY A 117 11.30 37.85 -1.76
N LYS A 118 11.87 37.28 -1.77
CA LYS A 118 12.79 37.53 -1.28
C LYS A 118 13.48 37.90 -2.01
N GLY A 119 13.18 37.82 -2.41
CA GLY A 119 13.79 38.66 -2.95
C GLY A 119 13.91 38.48 -3.18
#